data_4c0750afe138c883456ee7a0452d6341
#
_entry.id   4c0750afe138c883456ee7a0452d6341
#
_cell.length_a   1.000
_cell.length_b   1.000
_cell.length_c   1.000
_cell.angle_alpha   90.00
_cell.angle_beta   90.00
_cell.angle_gamma   90.00
#
_symmetry.space_group_name_H-M   'P 1'
#
loop_
_entity.id
_entity.type
_entity.pdbx_description
1 polymer ?
#
loop_
_entity_poly.entity_id
_entity_poly.type
_entity_poly.pdbx_seq_one_letter_code
_entity_poly.pdbx_strand_id
1 'polypeptide(L)'
;MARYKDSLKNYREEKNRWDSLGKKRSETLEPEQPPLKMFLIAGDNSGTGILENLIEADGVGLICETEADTVSTAIGADHGHWSDTLRKCHDHERLAFNRRTNHEYRECDESYLSVLLSGTPAQVKPLIPSAENGLFSRQLFYFMPPINEWMDQFDSESEDYGLRFATWGTQWKQVLDLINGSVQTIQLRLSEKQKELFNQRFAQLFSHAGYAHGGSMRSAVARIAINTCRILSIVALLRALEKFLPPQQKIFNSQFSIFNSPGLSPAPEIPIENIKDGIVPKLDLRVTDEDFQAVLTLIE
;
A
#
# COMPACT_ATOMS: atom_id res chain seq x y z
N MET A 1 -16.19 10.24 -0.59
CA MET A 1 -16.42 11.66 -0.18
C MET A 1 -17.87 12.09 -0.28
N ALA A 2 -18.61 11.93 -1.38
CA ALA A 2 -20.04 12.32 -1.45
C ALA A 2 -20.89 11.64 -0.36
N ARG A 3 -20.82 10.31 -0.25
CA ARG A 3 -21.57 9.56 0.78
C ARG A 3 -21.25 10.01 2.22
N TYR A 4 -19.98 10.34 2.51
CA TYR A 4 -19.61 10.86 3.83
C TYR A 4 -20.23 12.22 4.10
N LYS A 5 -20.24 13.13 3.11
CA LYS A 5 -20.90 14.45 3.25
C LYS A 5 -22.38 14.32 3.55
N ASP A 6 -23.06 13.38 2.91
CA ASP A 6 -24.48 13.10 3.16
C ASP A 6 -24.70 12.51 4.57
N SER A 7 -23.86 11.54 4.97
CA SER A 7 -23.91 10.97 6.32
C SER A 7 -23.62 12.02 7.39
N LEU A 8 -22.65 12.91 7.15
CA LEU A 8 -22.31 14.00 8.08
C LEU A 8 -23.46 15.02 8.18
N LYS A 9 -24.18 15.29 7.09
CA LYS A 9 -25.36 16.14 7.11
C LYS A 9 -26.46 15.53 7.97
N ASN A 10 -26.76 14.25 7.76
CA ASN A 10 -27.77 13.53 8.55
C ASN A 10 -27.40 13.51 10.05
N TYR A 11 -26.13 13.21 10.36
CA TYR A 11 -25.63 13.28 11.74
C TYR A 11 -25.84 14.67 12.37
N ARG A 12 -25.53 15.75 11.65
CA ARG A 12 -25.73 17.12 12.16
C ARG A 12 -27.20 17.41 12.46
N GLU A 13 -28.11 16.95 11.61
CA GLU A 13 -29.54 17.10 11.82
C GLU A 13 -30.02 16.29 13.03
N GLU A 14 -29.55 15.05 13.17
CA GLU A 14 -29.87 14.19 14.32
C GLU A 14 -29.29 14.75 15.61
N LYS A 15 -28.04 15.22 15.57
CA LYS A 15 -27.38 15.85 16.71
C LYS A 15 -28.11 17.09 17.18
N ASN A 16 -28.52 17.95 16.26
CA ASN A 16 -29.30 19.15 16.58
C ASN A 16 -30.65 18.79 17.21
N ARG A 17 -31.32 17.74 16.72
CA ARG A 17 -32.56 17.23 17.33
C ARG A 17 -32.30 16.71 18.74
N TRP A 18 -31.27 15.91 18.93
CA TRP A 18 -30.86 15.38 20.22
C TRP A 18 -30.49 16.52 21.20
N ASP A 19 -29.76 17.53 20.73
CA ASP A 19 -29.42 18.71 21.53
C ASP A 19 -30.67 19.51 21.97
N SER A 20 -31.73 19.51 21.17
CA SER A 20 -32.99 20.20 21.50
C SER A 20 -33.82 19.48 22.57
N LEU A 21 -33.54 18.20 22.88
CA LEU A 21 -34.32 17.41 23.85
C LEU A 21 -34.14 17.88 25.31
N GLY A 22 -33.11 18.68 25.59
CA GLY A 22 -32.88 19.21 26.95
C GLY A 22 -32.72 18.11 27.99
N LYS A 23 -33.56 18.10 29.03
CA LYS A 23 -33.53 17.10 30.13
C LYS A 23 -33.82 15.66 29.67
N LYS A 24 -34.46 15.47 28.53
CA LYS A 24 -34.79 14.14 27.97
C LYS A 24 -33.59 13.48 27.26
N ARG A 25 -32.41 14.15 27.17
CA ARG A 25 -31.21 13.55 26.59
C ARG A 25 -30.76 12.26 27.29
N SER A 26 -31.01 12.15 28.60
CA SER A 26 -30.68 10.94 29.37
C SER A 26 -31.48 9.70 28.97
N GLU A 27 -32.56 9.87 28.24
CA GLU A 27 -33.47 8.79 27.80
C GLU A 27 -33.17 8.31 26.36
N THR A 28 -32.27 9.02 25.65
CA THR A 28 -31.96 8.73 24.25
C THR A 28 -30.43 8.67 24.04
N LEU A 29 -29.98 7.73 23.20
CA LEU A 29 -28.58 7.64 22.83
C LEU A 29 -28.16 8.88 22.04
N GLU A 30 -26.97 9.38 22.34
CA GLU A 30 -26.34 10.44 21.57
C GLU A 30 -26.00 9.92 20.17
N PRO A 31 -26.34 10.64 19.07
CA PRO A 31 -25.94 10.24 17.75
C PRO A 31 -24.42 10.20 17.61
N GLU A 32 -23.90 9.15 17.01
CA GLU A 32 -22.47 9.00 16.73
C GLU A 32 -22.09 9.66 15.40
N GLN A 33 -20.96 10.35 15.39
CA GLN A 33 -20.43 10.93 14.17
C GLN A 33 -19.98 9.82 13.22
N PRO A 34 -20.38 9.86 11.92
CA PRO A 34 -19.95 8.85 10.97
C PRO A 34 -18.43 8.90 10.78
N PRO A 35 -17.73 7.75 10.73
CA PRO A 35 -16.30 7.69 10.55
C PRO A 35 -15.88 8.23 9.19
N LEU A 36 -14.81 9.01 9.15
CA LEU A 36 -14.21 9.51 7.91
C LEU A 36 -13.27 8.46 7.32
N LYS A 37 -13.81 7.45 6.64
CA LYS A 37 -12.99 6.43 5.98
C LYS A 37 -12.28 7.02 4.76
N MET A 38 -10.99 7.33 4.91
CA MET A 38 -10.12 7.81 3.84
C MET A 38 -9.07 6.75 3.50
N PHE A 39 -9.11 6.24 2.27
CA PHE A 39 -8.05 5.37 1.78
C PHE A 39 -6.78 6.17 1.45
N LEU A 40 -6.92 7.32 0.77
CA LEU A 40 -5.79 8.21 0.47
C LEU A 40 -5.61 9.21 1.61
N ILE A 41 -4.56 9.03 2.37
CA ILE A 41 -4.21 9.84 3.54
C ILE A 41 -3.20 10.90 3.09
N ALA A 42 -3.43 12.17 3.42
CA ALA A 42 -2.51 13.24 3.08
C ALA A 42 -1.19 13.09 3.83
N GLY A 43 -0.07 13.32 3.15
CA GLY A 43 1.27 13.26 3.74
C GLY A 43 1.56 14.41 4.72
N ASP A 44 0.93 15.58 4.51
CA ASP A 44 0.93 16.70 5.47
C ASP A 44 -0.10 16.42 6.57
N ASN A 45 0.32 15.68 7.60
CA ASN A 45 -0.56 15.24 8.66
C ASN A 45 0.17 15.20 10.01
N SER A 46 -0.58 15.29 11.10
CA SER A 46 -0.07 15.06 12.46
C SER A 46 0.00 13.56 12.77
N GLY A 47 0.83 13.17 13.73
CA GLY A 47 0.90 11.77 14.18
C GLY A 47 -0.45 11.22 14.64
N THR A 48 -1.24 12.04 15.35
CA THR A 48 -2.61 11.66 15.73
C THR A 48 -3.54 11.51 14.52
N GLY A 49 -3.46 12.45 13.56
CA GLY A 49 -4.30 12.41 12.37
C GLY A 49 -4.05 11.16 11.51
N ILE A 50 -2.78 10.73 11.37
CA ILE A 50 -2.45 9.45 10.71
C ILE A 50 -3.09 8.27 11.44
N LEU A 51 -2.97 8.22 12.78
CA LEU A 51 -3.56 7.15 13.59
C LEU A 51 -5.09 7.11 13.48
N GLU A 52 -5.74 8.27 13.60
CA GLU A 52 -7.21 8.38 13.48
C GLU A 52 -7.69 7.95 12.09
N ASN A 53 -7.04 8.43 11.01
CA ASN A 53 -7.39 8.03 9.65
C ASN A 53 -7.28 6.53 9.44
N LEU A 54 -6.21 5.89 9.94
CA LEU A 54 -6.03 4.45 9.83
C LEU A 54 -7.09 3.68 10.63
N ILE A 55 -7.31 4.07 11.89
CA ILE A 55 -8.31 3.41 12.74
C ILE A 55 -9.72 3.53 12.15
N GLU A 56 -10.10 4.70 11.63
CA GLU A 56 -11.40 4.91 10.98
C GLU A 56 -11.56 4.15 9.65
N ALA A 57 -10.44 3.84 8.99
CA ALA A 57 -10.40 3.07 7.75
C ALA A 57 -10.07 1.58 7.97
N ASP A 58 -10.34 1.04 9.17
CA ASP A 58 -10.08 -0.36 9.53
C ASP A 58 -8.61 -0.78 9.32
N GLY A 59 -7.67 0.13 9.61
CA GLY A 59 -6.23 -0.06 9.47
C GLY A 59 -5.67 0.10 8.04
N VAL A 60 -6.49 0.35 7.03
CA VAL A 60 -6.07 0.37 5.62
C VAL A 60 -5.89 1.79 5.10
N GLY A 61 -4.76 2.08 4.45
CA GLY A 61 -4.51 3.41 3.89
C GLY A 61 -3.37 3.45 2.88
N LEU A 62 -3.33 4.56 2.13
CA LEU A 62 -2.26 4.90 1.19
C LEU A 62 -1.85 6.36 1.40
N ILE A 63 -0.56 6.59 1.63
CA ILE A 63 0.06 7.90 1.47
C ILE A 63 0.72 7.92 0.09
N CYS A 64 0.35 8.87 -0.76
CA CYS A 64 0.91 9.02 -2.10
C CYS A 64 1.22 10.49 -2.35
N GLU A 65 2.50 10.85 -2.30
CA GLU A 65 2.97 12.23 -2.46
C GLU A 65 4.00 12.30 -3.57
N THR A 66 3.83 13.29 -4.44
CA THR A 66 4.76 13.58 -5.53
C THR A 66 5.98 14.37 -5.08
N GLU A 67 5.91 14.98 -3.89
CA GLU A 67 6.97 15.75 -3.24
C GLU A 67 7.28 15.13 -1.88
N ALA A 68 8.37 14.37 -1.79
CA ALA A 68 8.73 13.60 -0.59
C ALA A 68 9.00 14.48 0.65
N ASP A 69 9.34 15.77 0.45
CA ASP A 69 9.56 16.72 1.52
C ASP A 69 8.27 17.10 2.26
N THR A 70 7.09 16.96 1.65
CA THR A 70 5.80 17.07 2.35
C THR A 70 5.78 16.13 3.57
N VAL A 71 6.10 14.87 3.36
CA VAL A 71 6.13 13.85 4.42
C VAL A 71 7.28 14.08 5.39
N SER A 72 8.48 14.42 4.91
CA SER A 72 9.63 14.64 5.79
C SER A 72 9.44 15.86 6.69
N THR A 73 8.83 16.92 6.17
CA THR A 73 8.48 18.13 6.93
C THR A 73 7.44 17.81 7.99
N ALA A 74 6.38 17.08 7.63
CA ALA A 74 5.34 16.68 8.57
C ALA A 74 5.87 15.79 9.69
N ILE A 75 6.74 14.81 9.39
CA ILE A 75 7.38 13.96 10.41
C ILE A 75 8.30 14.76 11.33
N GLY A 76 8.99 15.77 10.80
CA GLY A 76 9.92 16.62 11.56
C GLY A 76 9.26 17.72 12.36
N ALA A 77 7.97 18.01 12.19
CA ALA A 77 7.24 19.02 12.93
C ALA A 77 6.99 18.60 14.39
N ASP A 78 6.74 19.57 15.28
CA ASP A 78 6.54 19.36 16.73
C ASP A 78 5.41 18.36 17.05
N HIS A 79 4.39 18.28 16.22
CA HIS A 79 3.27 17.35 16.34
C HIS A 79 3.32 16.20 15.31
N GLY A 80 4.42 16.09 14.56
CA GLY A 80 4.66 15.03 13.61
C GLY A 80 5.01 13.72 14.31
N HIS A 81 6.26 13.40 14.33
CA HIS A 81 6.84 12.24 15.03
C HIS A 81 6.14 10.89 14.76
N TRP A 82 5.53 10.72 13.56
CA TRP A 82 4.83 9.49 13.21
C TRP A 82 5.66 8.47 12.41
N SER A 83 6.98 8.64 12.40
CA SER A 83 7.89 7.66 11.78
C SER A 83 7.83 6.27 12.46
N ASP A 84 7.48 6.20 13.75
CA ASP A 84 7.22 4.96 14.46
C ASP A 84 5.94 4.28 13.96
N THR A 85 4.90 5.05 13.64
CA THR A 85 3.67 4.54 13.02
C THR A 85 3.97 3.89 11.67
N LEU A 86 4.82 4.50 10.81
CA LEU A 86 5.25 3.90 9.55
C LEU A 86 5.95 2.55 9.77
N ARG A 87 6.81 2.47 10.80
CA ARG A 87 7.52 1.23 11.13
C ARG A 87 6.58 0.13 11.61
N LYS A 88 5.60 0.47 12.44
CA LYS A 88 4.55 -0.47 12.91
C LYS A 88 3.69 -0.94 11.75
N CYS A 89 3.24 -0.04 10.89
CA CYS A 89 2.44 -0.40 9.72
C CYS A 89 3.17 -1.31 8.74
N HIS A 90 4.50 -1.14 8.59
CA HIS A 90 5.29 -2.05 7.77
C HIS A 90 5.22 -3.49 8.26
N ASP A 91 5.17 -3.70 9.56
CA ASP A 91 5.14 -5.01 10.19
C ASP A 91 3.70 -5.46 10.56
N HIS A 92 2.68 -4.71 10.10
CA HIS A 92 1.24 -4.94 10.33
C HIS A 92 0.86 -4.99 11.82
N GLU A 93 1.60 -4.23 12.64
CA GLU A 93 1.38 -4.19 14.08
C GLU A 93 0.09 -3.43 14.44
N ARG A 94 -0.42 -3.75 15.64
CA ARG A 94 -1.52 -3.03 16.25
C ARG A 94 -1.17 -1.56 16.47
N LEU A 95 -2.11 -0.69 16.15
CA LEU A 95 -2.06 0.74 16.45
C LEU A 95 -3.09 1.06 17.52
N ALA A 96 -2.69 1.85 18.52
CA ALA A 96 -3.60 2.32 19.53
C ALA A 96 -3.15 3.67 20.09
N PHE A 97 -4.10 4.48 20.51
CA PHE A 97 -3.81 5.66 21.33
C PHE A 97 -4.81 5.79 22.49
N ASN A 98 -4.36 6.44 23.55
CA ASN A 98 -5.15 6.72 24.73
C ASN A 98 -4.99 8.18 25.11
N ARG A 99 -6.07 8.96 25.06
CA ARG A 99 -6.12 10.36 25.48
C ARG A 99 -6.81 10.49 26.82
N ARG A 100 -6.03 10.76 27.86
CA ARG A 100 -6.57 10.94 29.22
C ARG A 100 -7.57 12.09 29.33
N THR A 101 -7.37 13.14 28.56
CA THR A 101 -8.20 14.35 28.61
C THR A 101 -9.68 14.07 28.32
N ASN A 102 -9.94 13.17 27.38
CA ASN A 102 -11.29 12.84 26.93
C ASN A 102 -11.70 11.40 27.27
N HIS A 103 -10.86 10.67 28.03
CA HIS A 103 -11.03 9.24 28.28
C HIS A 103 -11.20 8.44 26.98
N GLU A 104 -10.56 8.90 25.91
CA GLU A 104 -10.68 8.32 24.58
C GLU A 104 -9.62 7.24 24.38
N TYR A 105 -10.05 6.02 24.14
CA TYR A 105 -9.21 4.92 23.71
C TYR A 105 -9.70 4.42 22.35
N ARG A 106 -8.78 4.36 21.38
CA ARG A 106 -9.08 3.85 20.05
C ARG A 106 -7.93 2.98 19.57
N GLU A 107 -8.26 1.93 18.82
CA GLU A 107 -7.28 0.98 18.32
C GLU A 107 -7.72 0.33 17.00
N CYS A 108 -6.76 -0.22 16.27
CA CYS A 108 -6.97 -1.25 15.27
C CYS A 108 -5.93 -2.35 15.46
N ASP A 109 -6.34 -3.61 15.32
CA ASP A 109 -5.50 -4.75 15.63
C ASP A 109 -4.39 -4.97 14.59
N GLU A 110 -4.65 -4.64 13.34
CA GLU A 110 -3.71 -4.76 12.23
C GLU A 110 -3.70 -3.48 11.40
N SER A 111 -2.52 -3.10 10.91
CA SER A 111 -2.36 -1.91 10.09
C SER A 111 -1.74 -2.23 8.72
N TYR A 112 -2.35 -1.70 7.66
CA TYR A 112 -1.99 -1.92 6.26
C TYR A 112 -1.83 -0.58 5.55
N LEU A 113 -0.76 0.15 5.89
CA LEU A 113 -0.44 1.43 5.26
C LEU A 113 0.59 1.23 4.15
N SER A 114 0.21 1.57 2.94
CA SER A 114 1.13 1.70 1.82
C SER A 114 1.63 3.14 1.70
N VAL A 115 2.90 3.31 1.33
CA VAL A 115 3.52 4.63 1.15
C VAL A 115 4.23 4.66 -0.18
N LEU A 116 3.84 5.60 -1.04
CA LEU A 116 4.48 5.88 -2.33
C LEU A 116 4.90 7.35 -2.35
N LEU A 117 6.19 7.60 -2.40
CA LEU A 117 6.75 8.94 -2.45
C LEU A 117 7.63 9.08 -3.67
N SER A 118 7.56 10.21 -4.34
CA SER A 118 8.55 10.60 -5.34
C SER A 118 9.18 11.93 -4.96
N GLY A 119 10.37 12.19 -5.49
CA GLY A 119 11.09 13.44 -5.21
C GLY A 119 12.56 13.33 -5.59
N THR A 120 13.26 14.44 -5.45
CA THR A 120 14.70 14.49 -5.64
C THR A 120 15.45 13.85 -4.46
N PRO A 121 16.71 13.41 -4.62
CA PRO A 121 17.50 12.91 -3.50
C PRO A 121 17.59 13.88 -2.31
N ALA A 122 17.53 15.18 -2.56
CA ALA A 122 17.55 16.22 -1.52
C ALA A 122 16.24 16.22 -0.68
N GLN A 123 15.11 15.92 -1.30
CA GLN A 123 13.81 15.81 -0.62
C GLN A 123 13.67 14.50 0.17
N VAL A 124 14.26 13.41 -0.33
CA VAL A 124 14.19 12.10 0.32
C VAL A 124 15.15 11.99 1.51
N LYS A 125 16.34 12.62 1.42
CA LYS A 125 17.35 12.53 2.48
C LYS A 125 16.88 12.93 3.89
N PRO A 126 16.10 14.01 4.10
CA PRO A 126 15.60 14.40 5.42
C PRO A 126 14.62 13.39 6.02
N LEU A 127 13.91 12.61 5.19
CA LEU A 127 13.00 11.56 5.65
C LEU A 127 13.75 10.45 6.42
N ILE A 128 15.03 10.25 6.11
CA ILE A 128 15.85 9.18 6.66
C ILE A 128 17.12 9.77 7.27
N PRO A 129 17.02 10.29 8.50
CA PRO A 129 18.14 10.96 9.16
C PRO A 129 19.31 10.02 9.46
N SER A 130 19.05 8.71 9.63
CA SER A 130 20.11 7.70 9.81
C SER A 130 19.62 6.31 9.41
N ALA A 131 20.56 5.42 9.04
CA ALA A 131 20.27 4.01 8.77
C ALA A 131 19.78 3.26 10.02
N GLU A 132 20.10 3.73 11.21
CA GLU A 132 19.72 3.12 12.49
C GLU A 132 18.27 3.46 12.92
N ASN A 133 17.66 4.46 12.31
CA ASN A 133 16.26 4.85 12.62
C ASN A 133 15.26 3.71 12.36
N GLY A 134 15.62 2.71 11.56
CA GLY A 134 14.75 1.59 11.19
C GLY A 134 13.76 1.94 10.07
N LEU A 135 13.54 3.21 9.74
CA LEU A 135 12.72 3.61 8.60
C LEU A 135 13.42 3.28 7.28
N PHE A 136 14.74 3.55 7.20
CA PHE A 136 15.57 3.21 6.04
C PHE A 136 15.37 1.75 5.59
N SER A 137 15.47 0.82 6.52
CA SER A 137 15.40 -0.61 6.22
C SER A 137 14.01 -1.10 5.79
N ARG A 138 12.97 -0.27 5.93
CA ARG A 138 11.60 -0.58 5.57
C ARG A 138 11.14 0.08 4.27
N GLN A 139 11.95 0.98 3.70
CA GLN A 139 11.70 1.63 2.41
C GLN A 139 12.44 0.90 1.30
N LEU A 140 11.84 0.86 0.12
CA LEU A 140 12.50 0.51 -1.13
C LEU A 140 12.76 1.80 -1.90
N PHE A 141 14.02 1.99 -2.33
CA PHE A 141 14.43 3.16 -3.09
C PHE A 141 14.60 2.75 -4.54
N TYR A 142 13.88 3.41 -5.42
CA TYR A 142 14.03 3.23 -6.85
C TYR A 142 14.57 4.52 -7.47
N PHE A 143 15.74 4.45 -8.07
CA PHE A 143 16.33 5.57 -8.79
C PHE A 143 15.89 5.54 -10.25
N MET A 144 15.13 6.54 -10.66
CA MET A 144 14.75 6.72 -12.06
C MET A 144 15.88 7.51 -12.77
N PRO A 145 16.42 6.96 -13.87
CA PRO A 145 17.41 7.69 -14.65
C PRO A 145 16.79 8.97 -15.23
N PRO A 146 17.56 10.07 -15.34
CA PRO A 146 17.05 11.31 -15.89
C PRO A 146 16.65 11.13 -17.36
N ILE A 147 15.59 11.80 -17.79
CA ILE A 147 15.22 11.92 -19.19
C ILE A 147 16.18 12.95 -19.81
N ASN A 148 17.01 12.54 -20.76
CA ASN A 148 18.04 13.38 -21.38
C ASN A 148 17.56 14.05 -22.67
N GLU A 149 16.38 13.70 -23.17
CA GLU A 149 15.82 14.23 -24.41
C GLU A 149 14.60 15.11 -24.13
N TRP A 150 14.53 16.22 -24.84
CA TRP A 150 13.35 17.07 -24.81
C TRP A 150 12.19 16.35 -25.51
N MET A 151 11.06 16.24 -24.83
CA MET A 151 9.83 15.71 -25.41
C MET A 151 8.99 16.88 -25.95
N ASP A 152 8.58 16.82 -27.21
CA ASP A 152 7.68 17.80 -27.79
C ASP A 152 6.32 17.73 -27.10
N GLN A 153 5.93 18.84 -26.48
CA GLN A 153 4.67 18.94 -25.74
C GLN A 153 3.48 19.20 -26.67
N PHE A 154 3.72 19.54 -27.93
CA PHE A 154 2.68 19.89 -28.90
C PHE A 154 2.33 18.74 -29.83
N ASP A 155 3.15 17.69 -29.88
CA ASP A 155 2.97 16.51 -30.76
C ASP A 155 2.18 15.37 -30.07
N SER A 156 1.69 15.58 -28.87
CA SER A 156 0.90 14.57 -28.16
C SER A 156 -0.58 14.70 -28.51
N GLU A 157 -1.19 13.65 -29.05
CA GLU A 157 -2.64 13.50 -29.00
C GLU A 157 -3.08 13.62 -27.54
N SER A 158 -3.97 14.58 -27.23
CA SER A 158 -4.44 14.81 -25.87
C SER A 158 -5.32 13.64 -25.41
N GLU A 159 -4.74 12.70 -24.69
CA GLU A 159 -5.49 11.63 -24.05
C GLU A 159 -6.13 12.12 -22.76
N ASP A 160 -7.43 11.85 -22.54
CA ASP A 160 -8.08 12.10 -21.26
C ASP A 160 -7.66 11.03 -20.24
N TYR A 161 -6.51 11.26 -19.59
CA TYR A 161 -6.00 10.38 -18.53
C TYR A 161 -6.98 10.25 -17.34
N GLY A 162 -7.77 11.30 -17.06
CA GLY A 162 -8.78 11.25 -16.00
C GLY A 162 -9.84 10.20 -16.26
N LEU A 163 -10.40 10.19 -17.48
CA LEU A 163 -11.37 9.19 -17.91
C LEU A 163 -10.75 7.78 -17.96
N ARG A 164 -9.52 7.67 -18.47
CA ARG A 164 -8.79 6.41 -18.53
C ARG A 164 -8.59 5.79 -17.14
N PHE A 165 -8.07 6.56 -16.19
CA PHE A 165 -7.88 6.07 -14.82
C PHE A 165 -9.18 5.78 -14.09
N ALA A 166 -10.25 6.56 -14.30
CA ALA A 166 -11.56 6.27 -13.73
C ALA A 166 -12.13 4.94 -14.25
N THR A 167 -11.97 4.67 -15.55
CA THR A 167 -12.39 3.42 -16.17
C THR A 167 -11.60 2.23 -15.62
N TRP A 168 -10.29 2.33 -15.57
CA TRP A 168 -9.42 1.29 -14.99
C TRP A 168 -9.76 1.02 -13.52
N GLY A 169 -9.88 2.08 -12.73
CA GLY A 169 -10.23 1.97 -11.31
C GLY A 169 -11.56 1.25 -11.08
N THR A 170 -12.57 1.52 -11.91
CA THR A 170 -13.87 0.84 -11.82
C THR A 170 -13.74 -0.66 -12.09
N GLN A 171 -12.99 -1.04 -13.12
CA GLN A 171 -12.84 -2.44 -13.51
C GLN A 171 -11.95 -3.20 -12.53
N TRP A 172 -10.82 -2.62 -12.12
CA TRP A 172 -9.99 -3.22 -11.07
C TRP A 172 -10.75 -3.41 -9.77
N LYS A 173 -11.60 -2.44 -9.40
CA LYS A 173 -12.47 -2.59 -8.23
C LYS A 173 -13.40 -3.78 -8.34
N GLN A 174 -14.04 -4.01 -9.50
CA GLN A 174 -14.93 -5.17 -9.70
C GLN A 174 -14.17 -6.50 -9.53
N VAL A 175 -12.96 -6.59 -10.08
CA VAL A 175 -12.11 -7.78 -9.95
C VAL A 175 -11.68 -8.01 -8.50
N LEU A 176 -11.27 -6.96 -7.79
CA LEU A 176 -10.88 -7.05 -6.39
C LEU A 176 -12.08 -7.40 -5.49
N ASP A 177 -13.25 -6.82 -5.75
CA ASP A 177 -14.47 -7.14 -5.00
C ASP A 177 -14.86 -8.63 -5.18
N LEU A 178 -14.67 -9.19 -6.40
CA LEU A 178 -14.87 -10.61 -6.65
C LEU A 178 -13.94 -11.49 -5.79
N ILE A 179 -12.65 -11.15 -5.77
CA ILE A 179 -11.66 -11.89 -4.97
C ILE A 179 -11.96 -11.76 -3.48
N ASN A 180 -12.18 -10.57 -2.98
CA ASN A 180 -12.48 -10.32 -1.56
C ASN A 180 -13.77 -11.00 -1.10
N GLY A 181 -14.76 -11.14 -1.99
CA GLY A 181 -16.01 -11.83 -1.68
C GLY A 181 -15.94 -13.35 -1.77
N SER A 182 -14.93 -13.90 -2.47
CA SER A 182 -14.89 -15.32 -2.83
C SER A 182 -13.70 -16.08 -2.27
N VAL A 183 -12.61 -15.40 -1.88
CA VAL A 183 -11.35 -16.04 -1.44
C VAL A 183 -11.02 -15.61 -0.02
N GLN A 184 -10.86 -16.57 0.89
CA GLN A 184 -10.50 -16.28 2.29
C GLN A 184 -9.02 -16.03 2.48
N THR A 185 -8.17 -16.81 1.81
CA THR A 185 -6.71 -16.72 1.95
C THR A 185 -6.03 -16.86 0.60
N ILE A 186 -5.08 -15.99 0.31
CA ILE A 186 -4.20 -16.08 -0.87
C ILE A 186 -2.81 -16.46 -0.38
N GLN A 187 -2.26 -17.55 -0.92
CA GLN A 187 -0.93 -18.01 -0.57
C GLN A 187 0.00 -17.98 -1.78
N LEU A 188 1.16 -17.32 -1.64
CA LEU A 188 2.22 -17.37 -2.63
C LEU A 188 2.96 -18.71 -2.57
N ARG A 189 3.22 -19.30 -3.75
CA ARG A 189 4.01 -20.51 -3.93
C ARG A 189 5.21 -20.24 -4.84
N LEU A 190 6.39 -20.49 -4.32
CA LEU A 190 7.64 -20.55 -5.08
C LEU A 190 8.01 -21.99 -5.40
N SER A 191 8.61 -22.25 -6.54
CA SER A 191 9.23 -23.53 -6.85
C SER A 191 10.45 -23.77 -5.96
N GLU A 192 10.89 -25.02 -5.82
CA GLU A 192 12.10 -25.30 -5.03
C GLU A 192 13.33 -24.59 -5.60
N LYS A 193 13.47 -24.52 -6.92
CA LYS A 193 14.54 -23.77 -7.58
C LYS A 193 14.51 -22.27 -7.26
N GLN A 194 13.31 -21.66 -7.25
CA GLN A 194 13.16 -20.25 -6.87
C GLN A 194 13.50 -20.02 -5.38
N LYS A 195 13.10 -20.92 -4.50
CA LYS A 195 13.46 -20.86 -3.06
C LYS A 195 14.96 -20.97 -2.83
N GLU A 196 15.62 -21.90 -3.52
CA GLU A 196 17.07 -22.06 -3.45
C GLU A 196 17.79 -20.81 -3.91
N LEU A 197 17.42 -20.28 -5.08
CA LEU A 197 18.01 -19.06 -5.62
C LEU A 197 17.77 -17.84 -4.72
N PHE A 198 16.56 -17.68 -4.20
CA PHE A 198 16.23 -16.62 -3.24
C PHE A 198 17.12 -16.70 -1.99
N ASN A 199 17.21 -17.87 -1.38
CA ASN A 199 18.01 -18.06 -0.17
C ASN A 199 19.49 -17.84 -0.43
N GLN A 200 20.02 -18.34 -1.54
CA GLN A 200 21.41 -18.14 -1.93
C GLN A 200 21.72 -16.65 -2.10
N ARG A 201 20.86 -15.92 -2.81
CA ARG A 201 21.05 -14.49 -3.07
C ARG A 201 21.02 -13.65 -1.78
N PHE A 202 20.01 -13.85 -0.96
CA PHE A 202 19.90 -13.09 0.29
C PHE A 202 20.93 -13.48 1.34
N ALA A 203 21.40 -14.74 1.38
CA ALA A 203 22.52 -15.14 2.22
C ALA A 203 23.82 -14.41 1.84
N GLN A 204 24.09 -14.27 0.53
CA GLN A 204 25.24 -13.50 0.03
C GLN A 204 25.17 -12.02 0.42
N LEU A 205 24.00 -11.38 0.16
CA LEU A 205 23.77 -9.99 0.51
C LEU A 205 23.89 -9.75 2.02
N PHE A 206 23.32 -10.64 2.83
CA PHE A 206 23.35 -10.55 4.28
C PHE A 206 24.78 -10.66 4.85
N SER A 207 25.57 -11.58 4.31
CA SER A 207 26.97 -11.73 4.69
C SER A 207 27.77 -10.50 4.27
N HIS A 208 27.67 -10.05 3.02
CA HIS A 208 28.37 -8.91 2.50
C HIS A 208 28.03 -7.62 3.25
N ALA A 209 26.74 -7.35 3.48
CA ALA A 209 26.30 -6.20 4.24
C ALA A 209 26.85 -6.17 5.67
N GLY A 210 26.92 -7.34 6.32
CA GLY A 210 27.49 -7.45 7.65
C GLY A 210 28.97 -7.17 7.73
N TYR A 211 29.74 -7.56 6.71
CA TYR A 211 31.18 -7.26 6.64
C TYR A 211 31.47 -5.79 6.31
N ALA A 212 30.73 -5.21 5.37
CA ALA A 212 30.99 -3.87 4.86
C ALA A 212 30.46 -2.76 5.78
N HIS A 213 29.31 -2.97 6.44
CA HIS A 213 28.55 -1.89 7.08
C HIS A 213 27.99 -2.23 8.48
N GLY A 214 28.31 -3.40 9.01
CA GLY A 214 27.91 -3.81 10.36
C GLY A 214 26.49 -4.34 10.48
N GLY A 215 26.02 -4.50 11.74
CA GLY A 215 24.77 -5.19 12.06
C GLY A 215 23.49 -4.51 11.60
N SER A 216 23.47 -3.17 11.52
CA SER A 216 22.30 -2.40 11.06
C SER A 216 21.92 -2.74 9.62
N MET A 217 22.90 -2.94 8.74
CA MET A 217 22.67 -3.31 7.35
C MET A 217 22.17 -4.75 7.17
N ARG A 218 22.50 -5.66 8.08
CA ARG A 218 21.87 -7.00 8.09
C ARG A 218 20.38 -6.94 8.27
N SER A 219 19.91 -6.07 9.18
CA SER A 219 18.48 -5.84 9.38
C SER A 219 17.80 -5.26 8.13
N ALA A 220 18.51 -4.39 7.39
CA ALA A 220 17.99 -3.87 6.12
C ALA A 220 17.85 -4.99 5.08
N VAL A 221 18.85 -5.84 4.90
CA VAL A 221 18.78 -6.97 3.97
C VAL A 221 17.64 -7.94 4.32
N ALA A 222 17.44 -8.25 5.60
CA ALA A 222 16.33 -9.10 6.02
C ALA A 222 14.95 -8.50 5.66
N ARG A 223 14.78 -7.18 5.81
CA ARG A 223 13.53 -6.50 5.45
C ARG A 223 13.36 -6.37 3.93
N ILE A 224 14.44 -6.16 3.18
CA ILE A 224 14.39 -6.22 1.71
C ILE A 224 13.90 -7.59 1.26
N ALA A 225 14.36 -8.69 1.87
CA ALA A 225 13.87 -10.03 1.55
C ALA A 225 12.35 -10.17 1.79
N ILE A 226 11.82 -9.62 2.89
CA ILE A 226 10.37 -9.60 3.16
C ILE A 226 9.64 -8.78 2.09
N ASN A 227 10.14 -7.59 1.77
CA ASN A 227 9.53 -6.73 0.75
C ASN A 227 9.59 -7.38 -0.64
N THR A 228 10.65 -8.12 -0.96
CA THR A 228 10.73 -8.93 -2.19
C THR A 228 9.59 -9.95 -2.26
N CYS A 229 9.33 -10.68 -1.19
CA CYS A 229 8.19 -11.60 -1.13
C CYS A 229 6.84 -10.88 -1.30
N ARG A 230 6.69 -9.67 -0.73
CA ARG A 230 5.47 -8.87 -0.89
C ARG A 230 5.28 -8.44 -2.34
N ILE A 231 6.35 -7.96 -3.00
CA ILE A 231 6.29 -7.57 -4.44
C ILE A 231 5.96 -8.79 -5.30
N LEU A 232 6.61 -9.93 -5.07
CA LEU A 232 6.31 -11.18 -5.78
C LEU A 232 4.83 -11.59 -5.61
N SER A 233 4.28 -11.42 -4.41
CA SER A 233 2.86 -11.72 -4.15
C SER A 233 1.93 -10.79 -4.92
N ILE A 234 2.24 -9.50 -4.96
CA ILE A 234 1.46 -8.48 -5.70
C ILE A 234 1.55 -8.76 -7.21
N VAL A 235 2.74 -8.99 -7.74
CA VAL A 235 2.95 -9.26 -9.17
C VAL A 235 2.21 -10.54 -9.59
N ALA A 236 2.33 -11.62 -8.83
CA ALA A 236 1.63 -12.87 -9.12
C ALA A 236 0.09 -12.70 -9.07
N LEU A 237 -0.41 -11.94 -8.09
CA LEU A 237 -1.84 -11.64 -7.98
C LEU A 237 -2.33 -10.79 -9.16
N LEU A 238 -1.66 -9.70 -9.48
CA LEU A 238 -2.01 -8.83 -10.59
C LEU A 238 -2.02 -9.60 -11.92
N ARG A 239 -0.99 -10.40 -12.20
CA ARG A 239 -0.93 -11.25 -13.40
C ARG A 239 -2.08 -12.24 -13.46
N ALA A 240 -2.43 -12.85 -12.34
CA ALA A 240 -3.56 -13.77 -12.28
C ALA A 240 -4.91 -13.06 -12.53
N LEU A 241 -5.07 -11.85 -12.03
CA LEU A 241 -6.29 -11.05 -12.16
C LEU A 241 -6.46 -10.40 -13.52
N GLU A 242 -5.37 -10.15 -14.26
CA GLU A 242 -5.44 -9.59 -15.62
C GLU A 242 -6.25 -10.41 -16.62
N LYS A 243 -6.46 -11.70 -16.35
CA LYS A 243 -7.34 -12.55 -17.17
C LYS A 243 -8.78 -12.04 -17.22
N PHE A 244 -9.20 -11.30 -16.19
CA PHE A 244 -10.54 -10.74 -16.07
C PHE A 244 -10.68 -9.36 -16.68
N LEU A 245 -9.57 -8.76 -17.12
CA LEU A 245 -9.54 -7.42 -17.69
C LEU A 245 -9.47 -7.44 -19.23
N PRO A 246 -10.05 -6.44 -19.89
CA PRO A 246 -9.88 -6.26 -21.33
C PRO A 246 -8.39 -6.10 -21.71
N PRO A 247 -7.98 -6.52 -22.93
CA PRO A 247 -6.57 -6.46 -23.36
C PRO A 247 -5.91 -5.08 -23.19
N GLN A 248 -6.66 -4.01 -23.42
CA GLN A 248 -6.18 -2.62 -23.34
C GLN A 248 -5.84 -2.17 -21.92
N GLN A 249 -6.23 -2.95 -20.90
CA GLN A 249 -6.06 -2.63 -19.49
C GLN A 249 -5.12 -3.56 -18.75
N LYS A 250 -4.48 -4.45 -19.49
CA LYS A 250 -3.51 -5.38 -18.93
C LYS A 250 -2.19 -4.67 -18.74
N ILE A 251 -1.71 -4.62 -17.48
CA ILE A 251 -0.45 -4.00 -17.09
C ILE A 251 0.73 -4.68 -17.77
N PHE A 252 0.71 -6.03 -17.82
CA PHE A 252 1.81 -6.82 -18.36
C PHE A 252 1.83 -6.94 -19.90
N ASN A 253 0.76 -6.54 -20.58
CA ASN A 253 0.69 -6.49 -22.04
C ASN A 253 0.90 -5.07 -22.61
N SER A 254 1.07 -4.07 -21.74
CA SER A 254 1.40 -2.71 -22.17
C SER A 254 2.88 -2.63 -22.57
N GLN A 255 3.24 -1.62 -23.35
CA GLN A 255 4.63 -1.39 -23.81
C GLN A 255 5.63 -1.07 -22.67
N PHE A 256 5.20 -1.08 -21.41
CA PHE A 256 6.06 -1.00 -20.25
C PHE A 256 6.81 -2.33 -20.06
N SER A 257 7.95 -2.42 -20.70
CA SER A 257 8.65 -3.67 -21.02
C SER A 257 9.51 -4.28 -19.92
N ILE A 258 9.41 -3.86 -18.67
CA ILE A 258 10.18 -4.51 -17.58
C ILE A 258 9.75 -5.98 -17.41
N PHE A 259 8.48 -6.27 -17.70
CA PHE A 259 7.88 -7.61 -17.57
C PHE A 259 7.57 -8.29 -18.90
N ASN A 260 7.90 -7.67 -20.04
CA ASN A 260 7.58 -8.19 -21.38
C ASN A 260 8.80 -8.84 -22.02
N SER A 261 9.20 -10.03 -21.56
CA SER A 261 10.14 -10.88 -22.29
C SER A 261 9.40 -11.77 -23.28
N PRO A 262 9.82 -11.88 -24.54
CA PRO A 262 9.22 -12.82 -25.49
C PRO A 262 9.51 -14.25 -25.02
N GLY A 263 8.47 -15.02 -24.73
CA GLY A 263 8.59 -16.41 -24.27
C GLY A 263 7.89 -16.71 -22.95
N LEU A 264 6.96 -15.86 -22.54
CA LEU A 264 6.22 -15.96 -21.28
C LEU A 264 5.53 -17.32 -21.10
N SER A 265 5.87 -17.97 -19.99
CA SER A 265 5.07 -19.07 -19.44
C SER A 265 3.63 -18.62 -19.19
N PRO A 266 2.62 -19.49 -19.38
CA PRO A 266 1.24 -19.11 -19.13
C PRO A 266 1.09 -18.65 -17.67
N ALA A 267 0.36 -17.54 -17.49
CA ALA A 267 0.03 -17.02 -16.16
C ALA A 267 -0.54 -18.13 -15.27
N PRO A 268 -0.26 -18.10 -13.95
CA PRO A 268 -0.80 -19.11 -13.05
C PRO A 268 -2.31 -19.17 -13.19
N GLU A 269 -2.85 -20.36 -13.39
CA GLU A 269 -4.29 -20.55 -13.49
C GLU A 269 -4.90 -20.38 -12.10
N ILE A 270 -5.71 -19.32 -11.95
CA ILE A 270 -6.74 -19.33 -10.92
C ILE A 270 -7.83 -20.26 -11.44
N PRO A 271 -8.20 -21.34 -10.74
CA PRO A 271 -9.33 -22.16 -11.12
C PRO A 271 -10.61 -21.33 -10.94
N ILE A 272 -10.98 -20.62 -12.02
CA ILE A 272 -12.13 -19.68 -12.07
C ILE A 272 -13.43 -20.40 -11.75
N GLU A 273 -13.55 -21.65 -12.13
CA GLU A 273 -14.70 -22.52 -11.86
C GLU A 273 -14.98 -22.60 -10.35
N ASN A 274 -13.94 -22.65 -9.53
CA ASN A 274 -14.08 -22.72 -8.07
C ASN A 274 -14.50 -21.38 -7.42
N ILE A 275 -14.27 -20.25 -8.09
CA ILE A 275 -14.63 -18.92 -7.55
C ILE A 275 -16.11 -18.60 -7.82
N LYS A 276 -16.69 -19.15 -8.88
CA LYS A 276 -18.10 -18.91 -9.22
C LYS A 276 -19.09 -19.74 -8.38
N ASP A 277 -18.65 -20.88 -7.88
CA ASP A 277 -19.52 -21.86 -7.21
C ASP A 277 -19.51 -21.78 -5.67
N GLY A 278 -18.79 -20.81 -5.08
CA GLY A 278 -18.75 -20.65 -3.63
C GLY A 278 -17.45 -20.03 -3.09
N ILE A 279 -17.34 -19.99 -1.75
CA ILE A 279 -16.15 -19.47 -1.05
C ILE A 279 -14.98 -20.44 -1.23
N VAL A 280 -13.89 -19.96 -1.84
CA VAL A 280 -12.63 -20.70 -1.94
C VAL A 280 -11.81 -20.45 -0.67
N PRO A 281 -11.60 -21.45 0.19
CA PRO A 281 -10.91 -21.26 1.48
C PRO A 281 -9.48 -20.78 1.28
N LYS A 282 -8.83 -21.23 0.20
CA LYS A 282 -7.42 -20.94 -0.07
C LYS A 282 -7.14 -20.90 -1.57
N LEU A 283 -6.50 -19.84 -2.03
CA LEU A 283 -6.00 -19.68 -3.38
C LEU A 283 -4.47 -19.72 -3.38
N ASP A 284 -3.88 -20.72 -4.04
CA ASP A 284 -2.43 -20.81 -4.23
C ASP A 284 -2.01 -20.11 -5.51
N LEU A 285 -1.23 -19.04 -5.40
CA LEU A 285 -0.62 -18.31 -6.51
C LEU A 285 0.81 -18.78 -6.73
N ARG A 286 1.15 -19.16 -7.96
CA ARG A 286 2.52 -19.51 -8.37
C ARG A 286 3.16 -18.33 -9.08
N VAL A 287 4.42 -18.05 -8.71
CA VAL A 287 5.24 -17.05 -9.41
C VAL A 287 5.85 -17.69 -10.65
N THR A 288 5.81 -16.99 -11.78
CA THR A 288 6.55 -17.40 -12.98
C THR A 288 8.04 -17.17 -12.79
N ASP A 289 8.90 -17.89 -13.53
CA ASP A 289 10.36 -17.69 -13.42
C ASP A 289 10.75 -16.29 -13.94
N GLU A 290 10.05 -15.77 -14.94
CA GLU A 290 10.25 -14.42 -15.49
C GLU A 290 9.92 -13.33 -14.44
N ASP A 291 8.76 -13.42 -13.77
CA ASP A 291 8.39 -12.47 -12.73
C ASP A 291 9.34 -12.54 -11.53
N PHE A 292 9.78 -13.76 -11.19
CA PHE A 292 10.74 -13.97 -10.13
C PHE A 292 12.07 -13.26 -10.44
N GLN A 293 12.60 -13.43 -11.64
CA GLN A 293 13.84 -12.79 -12.07
C GLN A 293 13.68 -11.27 -12.16
N ALA A 294 12.58 -10.78 -12.74
CA ALA A 294 12.31 -9.35 -12.84
C ALA A 294 12.27 -8.66 -11.48
N VAL A 295 11.60 -9.28 -10.49
CA VAL A 295 11.54 -8.73 -9.14
C VAL A 295 12.90 -8.80 -8.43
N LEU A 296 13.69 -9.85 -8.62
CA LEU A 296 15.05 -9.89 -8.07
C LEU A 296 15.93 -8.78 -8.67
N THR A 297 15.85 -8.56 -9.97
CA THR A 297 16.64 -7.49 -10.65
C THR A 297 16.18 -6.10 -10.18
N LEU A 298 14.90 -5.88 -9.87
CA LEU A 298 14.42 -4.61 -9.35
C LEU A 298 15.04 -4.23 -8.00
N ILE A 299 15.50 -5.20 -7.24
CA ILE A 299 15.96 -5.04 -5.84
C ILE A 299 17.50 -5.00 -5.75
N GLU A 300 18.20 -5.37 -6.81
CA GLU A 300 19.66 -5.26 -6.95
C GLU A 300 20.10 -3.83 -7.22
#